data_8628cfcb3ace107960094d8fa80efec8
#
_entry.id   8628cfcb3ace107960094d8fa80efec8
#
_cell.length_a   1.000
_cell.length_b   1.000
_cell.length_c   1.000
_cell.angle_alpha   90.00
_cell.angle_beta   90.00
_cell.angle_gamma   90.00
#
_symmetry.space_group_name_H-M   'P 1'
#
loop_
_entity.id
_entity.type
_entity.pdbx_description
1 polymer ?
#
loop_
_entity_poly.entity_id
_entity_poly.type
_entity_poly.pdbx_seq_one_letter_code
_entity_poly.pdbx_strand_id
1 'polypeptide(L)'
;MKKFKELFILGFLIVLDQTIKVIIYNNFFYDVIKNPLIGFRPNFNEDISPLNVLLRINIPVYVYIIIGVICSVIGLYIYLYMKKNSLTNIYMEIFYILLLAGIIDSVLDKIFWGTSLDYIELFSRFIIDLKDIYIVMGAISFSISMIKISKNMNK
;
A
#
# COMPACT_ATOMS: atom_id res chain seq x y z
N MET A 1 -5.21 21.18 -14.01
CA MET A 1 -4.19 20.25 -14.52
C MET A 1 -3.49 19.42 -13.44
N LYS A 2 -3.03 19.99 -12.29
CA LYS A 2 -2.36 19.17 -11.22
C LYS A 2 -3.22 18.03 -10.65
N LYS A 3 -4.50 18.27 -10.35
CA LYS A 3 -5.41 17.26 -9.77
C LYS A 3 -5.59 15.99 -10.64
N PHE A 4 -5.69 16.16 -11.97
CA PHE A 4 -5.79 15.02 -12.90
C PHE A 4 -4.52 14.14 -12.88
N LYS A 5 -3.35 14.77 -12.74
CA LYS A 5 -2.08 14.05 -12.72
C LYS A 5 -1.95 13.13 -11.50
N GLU A 6 -2.41 13.60 -10.34
CA GLU A 6 -2.35 12.81 -9.09
C GLU A 6 -3.31 11.63 -9.11
N LEU A 7 -4.55 11.84 -9.56
CA LEU A 7 -5.53 10.76 -9.74
C LEU A 7 -5.05 9.75 -10.79
N PHE A 8 -4.40 10.20 -11.85
CA PHE A 8 -3.82 9.32 -12.85
C PHE A 8 -2.70 8.46 -12.25
N ILE A 9 -1.79 9.06 -11.45
CA ILE A 9 -0.71 8.32 -10.78
C ILE A 9 -1.30 7.31 -9.79
N LEU A 10 -2.28 7.71 -8.99
CA LEU A 10 -2.96 6.81 -8.06
C LEU A 10 -3.58 5.61 -8.79
N GLY A 11 -4.37 5.87 -9.83
CA GLY A 11 -4.99 4.82 -10.64
C GLY A 11 -3.95 3.92 -11.30
N PHE A 12 -2.85 4.48 -11.81
CA PHE A 12 -1.77 3.72 -12.41
C PHE A 12 -1.09 2.77 -11.43
N LEU A 13 -0.81 3.21 -10.19
CA LEU A 13 -0.21 2.38 -9.15
C LEU A 13 -1.11 1.19 -8.79
N ILE A 14 -2.41 1.43 -8.63
CA ILE A 14 -3.41 0.39 -8.34
C ILE A 14 -3.48 -0.63 -9.48
N VAL A 15 -3.63 -0.16 -10.71
CA VAL A 15 -3.69 -1.04 -11.89
C VAL A 15 -2.39 -1.85 -12.04
N LEU A 16 -1.24 -1.23 -11.76
CA LEU A 16 0.06 -1.88 -11.84
C LEU A 16 0.16 -3.06 -10.86
N ASP A 17 -0.18 -2.84 -9.56
CA ASP A 17 -0.15 -3.90 -8.54
C ASP A 17 -1.07 -5.05 -8.91
N GLN A 18 -2.33 -4.78 -9.23
CA GLN A 18 -3.31 -5.81 -9.59
C GLN A 18 -2.93 -6.55 -10.89
N THR A 19 -2.37 -5.84 -11.88
CA THR A 19 -1.92 -6.48 -13.12
C THR A 19 -0.77 -7.45 -12.86
N ILE A 20 0.21 -7.04 -12.06
CA ILE A 20 1.33 -7.90 -11.68
C ILE A 20 0.82 -9.16 -10.98
N LYS A 21 -0.12 -9.04 -10.03
CA LYS A 21 -0.73 -10.17 -9.32
C LYS A 21 -1.45 -11.13 -10.25
N VAL A 22 -2.23 -10.61 -11.18
CA VAL A 22 -2.91 -11.44 -12.19
C VAL A 22 -1.90 -12.19 -13.09
N ILE A 23 -0.83 -11.53 -13.53
CA ILE A 23 0.22 -12.16 -14.33
C ILE A 23 0.93 -13.25 -13.53
N ILE A 24 1.30 -12.97 -12.27
CA ILE A 24 1.97 -13.94 -11.40
C ILE A 24 1.07 -15.14 -11.14
N TYR A 25 -0.19 -14.91 -10.79
CA TYR A 25 -1.13 -15.98 -10.51
C TYR A 25 -1.32 -16.93 -11.70
N ASN A 26 -1.44 -16.38 -12.90
CA ASN A 26 -1.72 -17.19 -14.10
C ASN A 26 -0.49 -17.90 -14.66
N ASN A 27 0.73 -17.34 -14.50
CA ASN A 27 1.89 -17.83 -15.21
C ASN A 27 3.04 -18.31 -14.31
N PHE A 28 3.15 -17.76 -13.09
CA PHE A 28 4.35 -17.92 -12.23
C PHE A 28 4.04 -18.32 -10.80
N PHE A 29 2.81 -18.72 -10.50
CA PHE A 29 2.37 -18.99 -9.12
C PHE A 29 3.18 -20.10 -8.43
N TYR A 30 3.65 -21.09 -9.20
CA TYR A 30 4.44 -22.22 -8.68
C TYR A 30 5.95 -22.02 -8.81
N ASP A 31 6.38 -20.90 -9.38
CA ASP A 31 7.80 -20.61 -9.57
C ASP A 31 8.40 -20.05 -8.29
N VAL A 32 9.55 -20.60 -7.89
CA VAL A 32 10.28 -20.14 -6.70
C VAL A 32 11.73 -19.86 -7.08
N ILE A 33 12.13 -18.59 -6.93
CA ILE A 33 13.52 -18.17 -7.12
C ILE A 33 14.09 -17.84 -5.73
N LYS A 34 14.94 -18.71 -5.20
CA LYS A 34 15.58 -18.52 -3.89
C LYS A 34 16.77 -17.59 -4.03
N ASN A 35 16.76 -16.53 -3.23
CA ASN A 35 17.91 -15.65 -3.07
C ASN A 35 17.97 -15.16 -1.61
N PRO A 36 19.15 -15.10 -0.97
CA PRO A 36 19.26 -14.72 0.44
C PRO A 36 18.75 -13.31 0.76
N LEU A 37 18.79 -12.39 -0.21
CA LEU A 37 18.36 -11.00 -0.01
C LEU A 37 16.97 -10.74 -0.56
N ILE A 38 16.75 -11.02 -1.86
CA ILE A 38 15.48 -10.79 -2.54
C ILE A 38 15.19 -12.00 -3.42
N GLY A 39 14.24 -12.82 -3.01
CA GLY A 39 13.74 -13.97 -3.75
C GLY A 39 12.37 -13.68 -4.40
N PHE A 40 11.87 -14.66 -5.14
CA PHE A 40 10.52 -14.67 -5.69
C PHE A 40 9.81 -15.93 -5.19
N ARG A 41 8.71 -15.75 -4.48
CA ARG A 41 7.93 -16.84 -3.90
C ARG A 41 6.47 -16.44 -3.76
N PRO A 42 5.66 -16.61 -4.82
CA PRO A 42 4.24 -16.31 -4.74
C PRO A 42 3.55 -17.16 -3.66
N ASN A 43 2.78 -16.49 -2.82
CA ASN A 43 2.00 -17.16 -1.79
C ASN A 43 0.78 -16.33 -1.40
N PHE A 44 -0.35 -16.98 -1.15
CA PHE A 44 -1.48 -16.32 -0.54
C PHE A 44 -1.24 -16.16 0.97
N ASN A 45 -1.45 -14.96 1.48
CA ASN A 45 -1.28 -14.65 2.89
C ASN A 45 -2.49 -15.17 3.68
N GLU A 46 -2.36 -16.37 4.27
CA GLU A 46 -3.45 -17.06 4.98
C GLU A 46 -3.90 -16.29 6.23
N ASP A 47 -3.04 -15.49 6.82
CA ASP A 47 -3.34 -14.74 8.04
C ASP A 47 -4.25 -13.52 7.79
N ILE A 48 -4.60 -13.23 6.53
CA ILE A 48 -5.47 -12.12 6.09
C ILE A 48 -4.91 -10.75 6.50
N SER A 49 -4.37 -10.64 7.71
CA SER A 49 -3.82 -9.39 8.26
C SER A 49 -2.83 -9.68 9.39
N PRO A 50 -1.74 -8.90 9.50
CA PRO A 50 -0.84 -8.95 10.64
C PRO A 50 -1.52 -8.79 12.01
N LEU A 51 -2.69 -8.12 12.05
CA LEU A 51 -3.47 -7.98 13.28
C LEU A 51 -4.03 -9.32 13.78
N ASN A 52 -4.46 -10.21 12.88
CA ASN A 52 -4.93 -11.55 13.26
C ASN A 52 -3.83 -12.33 13.97
N VAL A 53 -2.59 -12.26 13.44
CA VAL A 53 -1.43 -12.91 14.04
C VAL A 53 -1.09 -12.31 15.39
N LEU A 54 -1.00 -10.97 15.46
CA LEU A 54 -0.58 -10.25 16.65
C LEU A 54 -1.55 -10.41 17.81
N LEU A 55 -2.85 -10.31 17.54
CA LEU A 55 -3.90 -10.35 18.56
C LEU A 55 -4.45 -11.77 18.78
N ARG A 56 -4.03 -12.76 17.98
CA ARG A 56 -4.53 -14.14 17.97
C ARG A 56 -6.06 -14.22 17.86
N ILE A 57 -6.63 -13.33 17.05
CA ILE A 57 -8.07 -13.28 16.76
C ILE A 57 -8.31 -13.56 15.29
N ASN A 58 -9.47 -14.08 14.97
CA ASN A 58 -9.84 -14.36 13.58
C ASN A 58 -10.90 -13.35 13.13
N ILE A 59 -10.43 -12.17 12.69
CA ILE A 59 -11.30 -11.14 12.15
C ILE A 59 -11.67 -11.53 10.72
N PRO A 60 -12.97 -11.59 10.37
CA PRO A 60 -13.41 -11.92 9.03
C PRO A 60 -12.94 -10.92 7.97
N VAL A 61 -12.72 -11.38 6.73
CA VAL A 61 -12.25 -10.58 5.60
C VAL A 61 -13.11 -9.33 5.36
N TYR A 62 -14.43 -9.44 5.45
CA TYR A 62 -15.34 -8.32 5.20
C TYR A 62 -15.13 -7.15 6.17
N VAL A 63 -14.69 -7.40 7.40
CA VAL A 63 -14.36 -6.34 8.37
C VAL A 63 -13.17 -5.52 7.88
N TYR A 64 -12.13 -6.18 7.36
CA TYR A 64 -10.98 -5.49 6.75
C TYR A 64 -11.35 -4.68 5.52
N ILE A 65 -12.27 -5.19 4.69
CA ILE A 65 -12.80 -4.46 3.54
C ILE A 65 -13.50 -3.18 4.01
N ILE A 66 -14.39 -3.28 4.99
CA ILE A 66 -15.13 -2.14 5.53
C ILE A 66 -14.16 -1.10 6.11
N ILE A 67 -13.23 -1.53 6.96
CA ILE A 67 -12.23 -0.64 7.56
C ILE A 67 -11.39 0.03 6.47
N GLY A 68 -10.92 -0.73 5.48
CA GLY A 68 -10.11 -0.21 4.38
C GLY A 68 -10.86 0.83 3.54
N VAL A 69 -12.14 0.61 3.25
CA VAL A 69 -12.99 1.59 2.55
C VAL A 69 -13.14 2.86 3.39
N ILE A 70 -13.44 2.74 4.69
CA ILE A 70 -13.54 3.89 5.59
C ILE A 70 -12.23 4.65 5.65
N CYS A 71 -11.09 3.96 5.82
CA CYS A 71 -9.77 4.58 5.83
C CYS A 71 -9.43 5.29 4.51
N SER A 72 -9.82 4.70 3.37
CA SER A 72 -9.62 5.31 2.05
C SER A 72 -10.42 6.62 1.91
N VAL A 73 -11.68 6.63 2.34
CA VAL A 73 -12.54 7.82 2.29
C VAL A 73 -12.00 8.92 3.22
N ILE A 74 -11.66 8.57 4.45
CA ILE A 74 -11.09 9.51 5.43
C ILE A 74 -9.74 10.06 4.93
N GLY A 75 -8.85 9.18 4.45
CA GLY A 75 -7.55 9.58 3.91
C GLY A 75 -7.68 10.53 2.72
N LEU A 76 -8.58 10.24 1.80
CA LEU A 76 -8.88 11.11 0.66
C LEU A 76 -9.44 12.47 1.12
N TYR A 77 -10.37 12.47 2.08
CA TYR A 77 -10.91 13.70 2.64
C TYR A 77 -9.82 14.58 3.28
N ILE A 78 -8.96 13.99 4.12
CA ILE A 78 -7.86 14.70 4.78
C ILE A 78 -6.90 15.26 3.71
N TYR A 79 -6.53 14.47 2.72
CA TYR A 79 -5.67 14.90 1.63
C TYR A 79 -6.23 16.11 0.89
N LEU A 80 -7.50 16.04 0.47
CA LEU A 80 -8.16 17.13 -0.25
C LEU A 80 -8.31 18.39 0.61
N TYR A 81 -8.60 18.24 1.92
CA TYR A 81 -8.67 19.33 2.87
C TYR A 81 -7.31 20.04 3.02
N MET A 82 -6.25 19.27 3.27
CA MET A 82 -4.90 19.82 3.40
C MET A 82 -4.44 20.52 2.12
N LYS A 83 -4.74 19.94 0.99
CA LYS A 83 -4.41 20.51 -0.32
C LYS A 83 -5.17 21.81 -0.60
N LYS A 84 -6.46 21.88 -0.26
CA LYS A 84 -7.27 23.09 -0.40
C LYS A 84 -6.72 24.24 0.45
N ASN A 85 -6.20 23.94 1.63
CA ASN A 85 -5.66 24.94 2.56
C ASN A 85 -4.15 25.21 2.38
N SER A 86 -3.55 24.72 1.27
CA SER A 86 -2.11 24.87 0.98
C SER A 86 -1.18 24.35 2.08
N LEU A 87 -1.63 23.34 2.85
CA LEU A 87 -0.88 22.72 3.92
C LEU A 87 0.00 21.55 3.44
N THR A 88 0.03 21.28 2.13
CA THR A 88 0.81 20.20 1.54
C THR A 88 2.10 20.71 0.90
N ASN A 89 3.15 19.89 1.01
CA ASN A 89 4.34 19.98 0.18
C ASN A 89 4.45 18.72 -0.70
N ILE A 90 5.40 18.70 -1.62
CA ILE A 90 5.55 17.58 -2.58
C ILE A 90 5.71 16.21 -1.88
N TYR A 91 6.41 16.14 -0.75
CA TYR A 91 6.59 14.88 -0.01
C TYR A 91 5.31 14.43 0.67
N MET A 92 4.49 15.37 1.15
CA MET A 92 3.18 15.08 1.69
C MET A 92 2.21 14.59 0.60
N GLU A 93 2.27 15.18 -0.59
CA GLU A 93 1.49 14.72 -1.74
C GLU A 93 1.87 13.28 -2.14
N ILE A 94 3.18 12.98 -2.23
CA ILE A 94 3.68 11.62 -2.49
C ILE A 94 3.21 10.64 -1.41
N PHE A 95 3.34 11.01 -0.13
CA PHE A 95 2.85 10.18 0.98
C PHE A 95 1.39 9.78 0.82
N TYR A 96 0.51 10.76 0.58
CA TYR A 96 -0.92 10.47 0.46
C TYR A 96 -1.27 9.64 -0.76
N ILE A 97 -0.61 9.87 -1.90
CA ILE A 97 -0.83 9.06 -3.11
C ILE A 97 -0.43 7.60 -2.87
N LEU A 98 0.75 7.37 -2.30
CA LEU A 98 1.25 6.03 -2.02
C LEU A 98 0.44 5.32 -0.93
N LEU A 99 0.07 6.04 0.13
CA LEU A 99 -0.77 5.50 1.20
C LEU A 99 -2.15 5.09 0.67
N LEU A 100 -2.80 5.96 -0.09
CA LEU A 100 -4.11 5.66 -0.68
C LEU A 100 -4.03 4.50 -1.67
N ALA A 101 -2.98 4.43 -2.51
CA ALA A 101 -2.75 3.29 -3.38
C ALA A 101 -2.67 1.99 -2.56
N GLY A 102 -1.82 1.94 -1.55
CA GLY A 102 -1.66 0.75 -0.71
C GLY A 102 -2.93 0.33 0.02
N ILE A 103 -3.71 1.28 0.55
CA ILE A 103 -4.98 0.96 1.24
C ILE A 103 -6.02 0.43 0.23
N ILE A 104 -6.17 1.08 -0.93
CA ILE A 104 -7.13 0.66 -1.95
C ILE A 104 -6.74 -0.71 -2.51
N ASP A 105 -5.46 -0.95 -2.80
CA ASP A 105 -4.97 -2.26 -3.24
C ASP A 105 -5.24 -3.34 -2.19
N SER A 106 -5.04 -3.04 -0.91
CA SER A 106 -5.37 -3.97 0.18
C SER A 106 -6.86 -4.32 0.24
N VAL A 107 -7.74 -3.38 -0.10
CA VAL A 107 -9.19 -3.64 -0.22
C VAL A 107 -9.50 -4.51 -1.45
N LEU A 108 -8.91 -4.18 -2.59
CA LEU A 108 -9.09 -4.91 -3.84
C LEU A 108 -8.59 -6.36 -3.72
N ASP A 109 -7.44 -6.56 -3.07
CA ASP A 109 -6.93 -7.91 -2.78
C ASP A 109 -7.95 -8.76 -2.04
N LYS A 110 -8.57 -8.21 -1.01
CA LYS A 110 -9.56 -8.93 -0.21
C LYS A 110 -10.86 -9.17 -0.96
N ILE A 111 -11.23 -8.29 -1.89
CA ILE A 111 -12.41 -8.46 -2.74
C ILE A 111 -12.17 -9.52 -3.81
N PHE A 112 -11.03 -9.49 -4.50
CA PHE A 112 -10.76 -10.36 -5.64
C PHE A 112 -10.14 -11.70 -5.25
N TRP A 113 -9.26 -11.71 -4.24
CA TRP A 113 -8.49 -12.88 -3.84
C TRP A 113 -8.93 -13.48 -2.49
N GLY A 114 -9.78 -12.78 -1.73
CA GLY A 114 -10.15 -13.16 -0.36
C GLY A 114 -9.04 -12.92 0.68
N THR A 115 -7.83 -12.65 0.21
CA THR A 115 -6.62 -12.42 1.01
C THR A 115 -5.66 -11.52 0.21
N SER A 116 -4.34 -11.59 0.44
CA SER A 116 -3.33 -10.93 -0.38
C SER A 116 -2.46 -11.96 -1.10
N LEU A 117 -2.16 -11.73 -2.37
CA LEU A 117 -1.13 -12.45 -3.09
C LEU A 117 0.20 -11.71 -2.94
N ASP A 118 1.07 -12.22 -2.08
CA ASP A 118 2.41 -11.70 -1.84
C ASP A 118 3.42 -12.52 -2.66
N TYR A 119 4.50 -11.91 -3.18
CA TYR A 119 5.37 -12.61 -4.14
C TYR A 119 6.85 -12.24 -4.06
N ILE A 120 7.23 -11.18 -3.33
CA ILE A 120 8.62 -10.76 -3.14
C ILE A 120 9.10 -11.31 -1.80
N GLU A 121 10.00 -12.30 -1.81
CA GLU A 121 10.59 -12.82 -0.59
C GLU A 121 11.79 -11.97 -0.17
N LEU A 122 11.75 -11.42 1.05
CA LEU A 122 12.84 -10.63 1.63
C LEU A 122 13.55 -11.42 2.73
N PHE A 123 14.87 -11.49 2.64
CA PHE A 123 15.75 -12.13 3.63
C PHE A 123 15.35 -13.58 3.95
N SER A 124 14.72 -14.29 3.01
CA SER A 124 14.17 -15.64 3.18
C SER A 124 13.20 -15.77 4.38
N ARG A 125 12.52 -14.68 4.77
CA ARG A 125 11.64 -14.62 5.94
C ARG A 125 10.30 -13.98 5.69
N PHE A 126 10.29 -12.86 4.98
CA PHE A 126 9.09 -12.05 4.76
C PHE A 126 8.70 -12.14 3.29
N ILE A 127 7.43 -12.37 3.04
CA ILE A 127 6.89 -12.27 1.69
C ILE A 127 6.00 -11.04 1.67
N ILE A 128 6.28 -10.13 0.74
CA ILE A 128 5.58 -8.86 0.55
C ILE A 128 5.13 -8.72 -0.90
N ASP A 129 4.31 -7.74 -1.17
CA ASP A 129 3.91 -7.35 -2.50
C ASP A 129 4.23 -5.86 -2.79
N LEU A 130 3.77 -5.36 -3.93
CA LEU A 130 4.07 -4.00 -4.37
C LEU A 130 3.37 -2.94 -3.51
N LYS A 131 2.15 -3.21 -2.99
CA LYS A 131 1.44 -2.27 -2.11
C LYS A 131 2.19 -2.04 -0.79
N ASP A 132 2.89 -3.05 -0.26
CA ASP A 132 3.70 -2.90 0.95
C ASP A 132 4.88 -1.95 0.71
N ILE A 133 5.48 -2.02 -0.49
CA ILE A 133 6.51 -1.07 -0.92
C ILE A 133 5.94 0.35 -0.99
N TYR A 134 4.72 0.53 -1.51
CA TYR A 134 4.07 1.85 -1.54
C TYR A 134 3.91 2.41 -0.13
N ILE A 135 3.45 1.62 0.83
CA ILE A 135 3.26 2.04 2.23
C ILE A 135 4.60 2.46 2.85
N VAL A 136 5.66 1.68 2.68
CA VAL A 136 7.00 1.99 3.21
C VAL A 136 7.55 3.27 2.58
N MET A 137 7.48 3.42 1.26
CA MET A 137 7.94 4.62 0.57
C MET A 137 7.10 5.86 0.95
N GLY A 138 5.81 5.67 1.17
CA GLY A 138 4.92 6.69 1.72
C GLY A 138 5.39 7.14 3.10
N ALA A 139 5.67 6.23 4.02
CA ALA A 139 6.14 6.55 5.37
C ALA A 139 7.48 7.32 5.35
N ILE A 140 8.41 6.94 4.47
CA ILE A 140 9.68 7.66 4.26
C ILE A 140 9.39 9.09 3.77
N SER A 141 8.51 9.25 2.79
CA SER A 141 8.15 10.55 2.23
C SER A 141 7.49 11.45 3.30
N PHE A 142 6.61 10.90 4.14
CA PHE A 142 6.03 11.60 5.28
C PHE A 142 7.09 12.09 6.26
N SER A 143 8.05 11.24 6.62
CA SER A 143 9.14 11.59 7.53
C SER A 143 9.98 12.75 7.00
N ILE A 144 10.32 12.74 5.71
CA ILE A 144 11.02 13.85 5.04
C ILE A 144 10.18 15.14 5.08
N SER A 145 8.87 15.03 4.85
CA SER A 145 7.96 16.16 4.92
C SER A 145 7.97 16.82 6.30
N MET A 146 7.88 16.02 7.37
CA MET A 146 7.86 16.52 8.75
C MET A 146 9.17 17.22 9.14
N ILE A 147 10.33 16.67 8.73
CA ILE A 147 11.63 17.31 8.96
C ILE A 147 11.70 18.68 8.27
N LYS A 148 11.17 18.80 7.04
CA LYS A 148 11.17 20.10 6.31
C LYS A 148 10.25 21.12 6.99
N ILE A 149 9.08 20.71 7.44
CA ILE A 149 8.14 21.61 8.15
C ILE A 149 8.78 22.11 9.44
N SER A 150 9.36 21.21 10.25
CA SER A 150 10.04 21.58 11.49
C SER A 150 11.19 22.58 11.29
N LYS A 151 12.01 22.38 10.25
CA LYS A 151 13.10 23.34 9.91
C LYS A 151 12.61 24.71 9.50
N ASN A 152 11.43 24.80 8.88
CA ASN A 152 10.87 26.08 8.46
C ASN A 152 10.21 26.85 9.61
N MET A 153 9.73 26.15 10.67
CA MET A 153 9.17 26.78 11.87
C MET A 153 10.25 27.36 12.82
N ASN A 154 11.48 26.86 12.71
CA ASN A 154 12.60 27.28 13.55
C ASN A 154 13.47 28.40 12.90
N LYS A 155 13.04 28.93 11.78
CA LYS A 155 13.63 30.11 11.12
C LYS A 155 12.73 31.34 11.25
#